data_73f2b61b60fce94d645cbc0549c7d261
#
_entry.id   73f2b61b60fce94d645cbc0549c7d261
#
_cell.length_a   1.000
_cell.length_b   1.000
_cell.length_c   1.000
_cell.angle_alpha   90.00
_cell.angle_beta   90.00
_cell.angle_gamma   90.00
#
_symmetry.space_group_name_H-M   'P 1'
#
loop_
_entity.id
_entity.type
_entity.pdbx_description
1 polymer ?
#
loop_
_entity_poly.entity_id
_entity_poly.type
_entity_poly.pdbx_seq_one_letter_code
_entity_poly.pdbx_strand_id
1 'polypeptide(L)'
;MDHIDFGRFLTQQRELRGLSRDEVARATKIPPTLIAALESGQVERLPARVFVLNYIRAYAQVIGMEPEEAVLRYEEMDKTVPSEPPPAALEHARRTRAWVGLVLTLLALGLLVGGVLLAMGKLGTPSGG
;
A
#
# COMPACT_ATOMS: atom_id res chain seq x y z
N MET A 1 15.13 -11.39 -15.30
CA MET A 1 14.64 -10.13 -15.93
C MET A 1 15.21 -8.99 -15.13
N ASP A 2 15.83 -8.04 -15.77
CA ASP A 2 16.29 -6.80 -15.14
C ASP A 2 15.35 -5.62 -15.50
N HIS A 3 15.66 -4.42 -15.00
CA HIS A 3 14.83 -3.24 -15.26
C HIS A 3 14.77 -2.85 -16.74
N ILE A 4 15.83 -3.12 -17.50
CA ILE A 4 15.91 -2.85 -18.94
C ILE A 4 14.99 -3.85 -19.68
N ASP A 5 15.04 -5.12 -19.32
CA ASP A 5 14.19 -6.16 -19.89
C ASP A 5 12.72 -5.89 -19.58
N PHE A 6 12.41 -5.46 -18.36
CA PHE A 6 11.06 -5.09 -17.98
C PHE A 6 10.55 -3.89 -18.78
N GLY A 7 11.38 -2.85 -18.92
CA GLY A 7 11.04 -1.68 -19.75
C GLY A 7 10.81 -2.05 -21.21
N ARG A 8 11.64 -2.94 -21.76
CA ARG A 8 11.46 -3.47 -23.12
C ARG A 8 10.17 -4.26 -23.24
N PHE A 9 9.83 -5.08 -22.25
CA PHE A 9 8.58 -5.82 -22.19
C PHE A 9 7.37 -4.87 -22.21
N LEU A 10 7.35 -3.83 -21.38
CA LEU A 10 6.29 -2.81 -21.40
C LEU A 10 6.17 -2.12 -22.76
N THR A 11 7.30 -1.75 -23.36
CA THR A 11 7.35 -1.13 -24.69
C THR A 11 6.71 -2.03 -25.75
N GLN A 12 7.06 -3.32 -25.78
CA GLN A 12 6.49 -4.28 -26.69
C GLN A 12 4.98 -4.44 -26.51
N GLN A 13 4.50 -4.54 -25.28
CA GLN A 13 3.07 -4.64 -25.00
C GLN A 13 2.31 -3.38 -25.44
N ARG A 14 2.88 -2.19 -25.25
CA ARG A 14 2.32 -0.93 -25.74
C ARG A 14 2.23 -0.90 -27.27
N GLU A 15 3.32 -1.25 -27.94
CA GLU A 15 3.42 -1.23 -29.42
C GLU A 15 2.47 -2.25 -30.08
N LEU A 16 2.30 -3.43 -29.46
CA LEU A 16 1.31 -4.44 -29.90
C LEU A 16 -0.13 -3.91 -29.85
N ARG A 17 -0.40 -2.90 -29.02
CA ARG A 17 -1.70 -2.21 -28.94
C ARG A 17 -1.78 -0.98 -29.83
N GLY A 18 -0.72 -0.67 -30.59
CA GLY A 18 -0.65 0.48 -31.47
C GLY A 18 -0.63 1.82 -30.73
N LEU A 19 -0.24 1.84 -29.46
CA LEU A 19 -0.21 3.05 -28.63
C LEU A 19 1.17 3.71 -28.66
N SER A 20 1.18 5.03 -28.77
CA SER A 20 2.38 5.85 -28.57
C SER A 20 2.64 6.12 -27.09
N ARG A 21 3.87 6.52 -26.74
CA ARG A 21 4.19 6.98 -25.37
C ARG A 21 3.34 8.17 -24.94
N ASP A 22 3.10 9.09 -25.86
CA ASP A 22 2.28 10.29 -25.59
C ASP A 22 0.82 9.94 -25.30
N GLU A 23 0.27 8.95 -25.98
CA GLU A 23 -1.08 8.45 -25.69
C GLU A 23 -1.16 7.83 -24.31
N VAL A 24 -0.18 7.00 -23.94
CA VAL A 24 -0.11 6.42 -22.58
C VAL A 24 0.09 7.52 -21.54
N ALA A 25 0.96 8.48 -21.77
CA ALA A 25 1.18 9.61 -20.85
C ALA A 25 -0.09 10.43 -20.62
N ARG A 26 -0.85 10.71 -21.68
CA ARG A 26 -2.13 11.43 -21.57
C ARG A 26 -3.19 10.63 -20.83
N ALA A 27 -3.29 9.34 -21.10
CA ALA A 27 -4.28 8.46 -20.46
C ALA A 27 -3.99 8.23 -18.98
N THR A 28 -2.71 8.08 -18.60
CA THR A 28 -2.28 7.80 -17.24
C THR A 28 -2.04 9.06 -16.40
N LYS A 29 -1.92 10.24 -17.01
CA LYS A 29 -1.46 11.48 -16.38
C LYS A 29 -0.02 11.43 -15.85
N ILE A 30 0.76 10.47 -16.33
CA ILE A 30 2.18 10.34 -16.01
C ILE A 30 2.96 11.18 -17.02
N PRO A 31 3.95 11.99 -16.56
CA PRO A 31 4.80 12.75 -17.47
C PRO A 31 5.48 11.86 -18.52
N PRO A 32 5.55 12.28 -19.80
CA PRO A 32 6.18 11.49 -20.86
C PRO A 32 7.64 11.10 -20.58
N THR A 33 8.37 11.96 -19.85
CA THR A 33 9.74 11.69 -19.41
C THR A 33 9.84 10.50 -18.44
N LEU A 34 8.85 10.32 -17.58
CA LEU A 34 8.79 9.18 -16.66
C LEU A 34 8.35 7.90 -17.37
N ILE A 35 7.45 7.99 -18.34
CA ILE A 35 7.12 6.86 -19.22
C ILE A 35 8.39 6.39 -19.97
N ALA A 36 9.15 7.32 -20.54
CA ALA A 36 10.41 7.00 -21.22
C ALA A 36 11.45 6.37 -20.28
N ALA A 37 11.58 6.87 -19.05
CA ALA A 37 12.48 6.31 -18.05
C ALA A 37 12.06 4.90 -17.64
N LEU A 38 10.77 4.63 -17.48
CA LEU A 38 10.22 3.32 -17.16
C LEU A 38 10.50 2.30 -18.30
N GLU A 39 10.23 2.68 -19.55
CA GLU A 39 10.44 1.83 -20.71
C GLU A 39 11.93 1.58 -21.02
N SER A 40 12.82 2.49 -20.64
CA SER A 40 14.27 2.33 -20.82
C SER A 40 14.99 1.68 -19.64
N GLY A 41 14.26 1.41 -18.53
CA GLY A 41 14.84 0.82 -17.33
C GLY A 41 15.76 1.76 -16.54
N GLN A 42 15.64 3.09 -16.74
CA GLN A 42 16.44 4.11 -16.06
C GLN A 42 15.86 4.41 -14.67
N VAL A 43 16.06 3.49 -13.74
CA VAL A 43 15.48 3.56 -12.38
C VAL A 43 15.91 4.79 -11.59
N GLU A 44 17.12 5.30 -11.84
CA GLU A 44 17.66 6.51 -11.22
C GLU A 44 16.91 7.79 -11.62
N ARG A 45 16.13 7.75 -12.70
CA ARG A 45 15.28 8.86 -13.17
C ARG A 45 13.84 8.74 -12.71
N LEU A 46 13.50 7.64 -12.05
CA LEU A 46 12.15 7.39 -11.52
C LEU A 46 12.03 7.96 -10.10
N PRO A 47 10.83 8.37 -9.68
CA PRO A 47 10.59 8.81 -8.31
C PRO A 47 10.66 7.64 -7.31
N ALA A 48 10.33 7.90 -6.04
CA ALA A 48 10.29 6.88 -5.00
C ALA A 48 9.41 5.67 -5.41
N ARG A 49 9.82 4.48 -4.99
CA ARG A 49 9.26 3.18 -5.37
C ARG A 49 7.72 3.12 -5.33
N VAL A 50 7.09 3.71 -4.32
CA VAL A 50 5.63 3.74 -4.19
C VAL A 50 4.92 4.37 -5.39
N PHE A 51 5.52 5.44 -5.96
CA PHE A 51 5.00 6.09 -7.15
C PHE A 51 5.26 5.24 -8.40
N VAL A 52 6.42 4.60 -8.49
CA VAL A 52 6.76 3.71 -9.61
C VAL A 52 5.76 2.56 -9.70
N LEU A 53 5.40 1.92 -8.59
CA LEU A 53 4.41 0.84 -8.57
C LEU A 53 3.03 1.34 -9.04
N ASN A 54 2.62 2.55 -8.65
CA ASN A 54 1.38 3.15 -9.12
C ASN A 54 1.43 3.49 -10.62
N TYR A 55 2.57 3.94 -11.12
CA TYR A 55 2.76 4.20 -12.55
C TYR A 55 2.69 2.91 -13.37
N ILE A 56 3.28 1.82 -12.87
CA ILE A 56 3.21 0.50 -13.50
C ILE A 56 1.76 0.02 -13.57
N ARG A 57 0.97 0.16 -12.51
CA ARG A 57 -0.46 -0.18 -12.51
C ARG A 57 -1.23 0.61 -13.55
N ALA A 58 -1.07 1.94 -13.56
CA ALA A 58 -1.75 2.81 -14.51
C ALA A 58 -1.35 2.52 -15.96
N TYR A 59 -0.06 2.30 -16.21
CA TYR A 59 0.46 1.91 -17.51
C TYR A 59 -0.14 0.58 -17.98
N ALA A 60 -0.12 -0.44 -17.12
CA ALA A 60 -0.66 -1.77 -17.41
C ALA A 60 -2.15 -1.71 -17.77
N GLN A 61 -2.94 -0.94 -17.05
CA GLN A 61 -4.37 -0.74 -17.35
C GLN A 61 -4.59 -0.18 -18.76
N VAL A 62 -3.82 0.82 -19.16
CA VAL A 62 -3.96 1.47 -20.48
C VAL A 62 -3.59 0.52 -21.60
N ILE A 63 -2.57 -0.31 -21.43
CA ILE A 63 -2.18 -1.31 -22.43
C ILE A 63 -2.97 -2.63 -22.31
N GLY A 64 -3.97 -2.71 -21.43
CA GLY A 64 -4.83 -3.88 -21.26
C GLY A 64 -4.13 -5.11 -20.68
N MET A 65 -3.15 -4.89 -19.82
CA MET A 65 -2.44 -5.91 -19.06
C MET A 65 -2.96 -5.93 -17.62
N GLU A 66 -2.86 -7.10 -16.95
CA GLU A 66 -3.24 -7.17 -15.53
C GLU A 66 -2.27 -6.34 -14.67
N PRO A 67 -2.76 -5.30 -13.96
CA PRO A 67 -1.90 -4.38 -13.23
C PRO A 67 -1.05 -5.05 -12.15
N GLU A 68 -1.63 -5.97 -11.39
CA GLU A 68 -0.92 -6.63 -10.30
C GLU A 68 0.14 -7.63 -10.81
N GLU A 69 -0.08 -8.23 -11.98
CA GLU A 69 0.94 -9.05 -12.63
C GLU A 69 2.15 -8.21 -13.04
N ALA A 70 1.92 -7.01 -13.59
CA ALA A 70 3.00 -6.09 -13.95
C ALA A 70 3.80 -5.63 -12.73
N VAL A 71 3.10 -5.31 -11.65
CA VAL A 71 3.72 -4.93 -10.37
C VAL A 71 4.53 -6.09 -9.81
N LEU A 72 3.99 -7.29 -9.76
CA LEU A 72 4.68 -8.47 -9.24
C LEU A 72 5.98 -8.74 -10.00
N ARG A 73 5.97 -8.64 -11.33
CA ARG A 73 7.18 -8.77 -12.17
C ARG A 73 8.23 -7.72 -11.82
N TYR A 74 7.82 -6.48 -11.61
CA TYR A 74 8.72 -5.41 -11.19
C TYR A 74 9.30 -5.66 -9.79
N GLU A 75 8.48 -6.07 -8.84
CA GLU A 75 8.89 -6.36 -7.47
C GLU A 75 9.83 -7.57 -7.37
N GLU A 76 9.68 -8.55 -8.23
CA GLU A 76 10.59 -9.71 -8.29
C GLU A 76 12.01 -9.32 -8.69
N MET A 77 12.17 -8.31 -9.53
CA MET A 77 13.48 -7.78 -9.92
C MET A 77 14.13 -6.97 -8.79
N ASP A 78 13.30 -6.28 -8.00
CA ASP A 78 13.74 -5.34 -6.96
C ASP A 78 14.00 -6.04 -5.60
N LYS A 79 13.78 -7.35 -5.50
CA LYS A 79 14.03 -8.15 -4.27
C LYS A 79 15.48 -8.13 -3.78
N THR A 80 16.41 -7.62 -4.59
CA THR A 80 17.82 -7.45 -4.20
C THR A 80 18.07 -6.18 -3.40
N VAL A 81 17.10 -5.26 -3.34
CA VAL A 81 17.17 -4.04 -2.52
C VAL A 81 16.25 -4.24 -1.31
N PRO A 82 16.74 -4.21 -0.06
CA PRO A 82 15.85 -4.26 1.10
C PRO A 82 14.86 -3.10 1.01
N SER A 83 13.58 -3.45 0.79
CA SER A 83 12.52 -2.44 0.76
C SER A 83 12.34 -1.91 2.17
N GLU A 84 12.83 -0.72 2.42
CA GLU A 84 12.43 0.03 3.60
C GLU A 84 10.92 0.29 3.47
N PRO A 85 10.09 -0.18 4.41
CA PRO A 85 8.65 0.04 4.32
C PRO A 85 8.40 1.55 4.31
N PRO A 86 7.50 2.06 3.45
CA PRO A 86 7.25 3.48 3.36
C PRO A 86 6.84 4.01 4.76
N PRO A 87 7.36 5.18 5.18
CA PRO A 87 7.12 5.73 6.51
C PRO A 87 5.63 5.82 6.87
N ALA A 88 4.77 6.02 5.87
CA ALA A 88 3.32 6.03 6.03
C ALA A 88 2.72 4.67 6.46
N ALA A 89 3.30 3.54 6.03
CA ALA A 89 2.83 2.22 6.44
C ALA A 89 3.15 1.92 7.91
N LEU A 90 4.27 2.45 8.42
CA LEU A 90 4.66 2.34 9.82
C LEU A 90 3.77 3.21 10.72
N GLU A 91 3.34 4.38 10.25
CA GLU A 91 2.43 5.26 10.99
C GLU A 91 1.02 4.66 11.13
N HIS A 92 0.48 4.04 10.07
CA HIS A 92 -0.82 3.38 10.13
C HIS A 92 -0.81 2.15 11.06
N ALA A 93 0.23 1.33 11.00
CA ALA A 93 0.38 0.17 11.89
C ALA A 93 0.56 0.58 13.36
N ARG A 94 1.25 1.69 13.60
CA ARG A 94 1.44 2.24 14.94
C ARG A 94 0.15 2.83 15.50
N ARG A 95 -0.63 3.53 14.65
CA ARG A 95 -1.89 4.16 15.03
C ARG A 95 -2.97 3.12 15.38
N THR A 96 -3.10 2.05 14.60
CA THR A 96 -4.04 0.97 14.89
C THR A 96 -3.68 0.21 16.16
N ARG A 97 -2.41 -0.05 16.44
CA ARG A 97 -1.98 -0.67 17.70
C ARG A 97 -2.24 0.21 18.92
N ALA A 98 -2.04 1.51 18.81
CA ALA A 98 -2.35 2.46 19.89
C ALA A 98 -3.86 2.50 20.19
N TRP A 99 -4.70 2.49 19.16
CA TRP A 99 -6.16 2.47 19.34
C TRP A 99 -6.67 1.16 19.94
N VAL A 100 -6.12 0.02 19.54
CA VAL A 100 -6.46 -1.30 20.13
C VAL A 100 -6.07 -1.33 21.60
N GLY A 101 -4.89 -0.82 21.95
CA GLY A 101 -4.46 -0.71 23.35
C GLY A 101 -5.40 0.16 24.17
N LEU A 102 -5.80 1.32 23.65
CA LEU A 102 -6.74 2.22 24.33
C LEU A 102 -8.10 1.58 24.57
N VAL A 103 -8.66 0.90 23.56
CA VAL A 103 -9.96 0.21 23.66
C VAL A 103 -9.91 -0.91 24.71
N LEU A 104 -8.84 -1.72 24.70
CA LEU A 104 -8.66 -2.79 25.70
C LEU A 104 -8.54 -2.26 27.12
N THR A 105 -7.83 -1.12 27.29
CA THR A 105 -7.69 -0.48 28.60
C THR A 105 -9.02 0.06 29.12
N LEU A 106 -9.82 0.68 28.26
CA LEU A 106 -11.15 1.19 28.62
C LEU A 106 -12.12 0.06 28.95
N LEU A 107 -12.08 -1.07 28.23
CA LEU A 107 -12.89 -2.24 28.54
C LEU A 107 -12.51 -2.86 29.90
N ALA A 108 -11.22 -2.99 30.19
CA ALA A 108 -10.74 -3.52 31.47
C ALA A 108 -11.17 -2.61 32.65
N LEU A 109 -11.06 -1.29 32.45
CA LEU A 109 -11.50 -0.32 33.45
C LEU A 109 -13.01 -0.37 33.69
N GLY A 110 -13.81 -0.48 32.61
CA GLY A 110 -15.25 -0.63 32.67
C GLY A 110 -15.70 -1.88 33.41
N LEU A 111 -15.03 -3.00 33.18
CA LEU A 111 -15.29 -4.27 33.90
C LEU A 111 -14.95 -4.16 35.39
N LEU A 112 -13.85 -3.48 35.73
CA LEU A 112 -13.41 -3.30 37.12
C LEU A 112 -14.40 -2.42 37.88
N VAL A 113 -14.83 -1.29 37.30
CA VAL A 113 -15.82 -0.40 37.91
C VAL A 113 -17.18 -1.07 38.03
N GLY A 114 -17.63 -1.78 36.99
CA GLY A 114 -18.90 -2.53 37.02
C GLY A 114 -18.88 -3.64 38.07
N GLY A 115 -17.79 -4.34 38.22
CA GLY A 115 -17.60 -5.38 39.25
C GLY A 115 -17.66 -4.81 40.68
N VAL A 116 -17.03 -3.65 40.92
CA VAL A 116 -17.06 -2.96 42.22
C VAL A 116 -18.46 -2.48 42.55
N LEU A 117 -19.17 -1.87 41.59
CA LEU A 117 -20.56 -1.42 41.80
C LEU A 117 -21.52 -2.56 42.09
N LEU A 118 -21.38 -3.70 41.43
CA LEU A 118 -22.16 -4.91 41.71
C LEU A 118 -21.87 -5.50 43.11
N ALA A 119 -20.61 -5.50 43.52
CA ALA A 119 -20.19 -5.95 44.85
C ALA A 119 -20.75 -5.02 45.94
N MET A 120 -20.70 -3.73 45.75
CA MET A 120 -21.27 -2.75 46.72
C MET A 120 -22.80 -2.82 46.73
N GLY A 121 -23.45 -3.03 45.63
CA GLY A 121 -24.92 -3.21 45.57
C GLY A 121 -25.43 -4.45 46.28
N LYS A 122 -24.62 -5.55 46.36
CA LYS A 122 -24.94 -6.75 47.12
C LYS A 122 -24.74 -6.59 48.61
N LEU A 123 -23.83 -5.72 49.05
CA LEU A 123 -23.59 -5.40 50.47
C LEU A 123 -24.63 -4.46 51.08
N GLY A 124 -25.44 -3.80 50.25
CA GLY A 124 -26.41 -2.79 50.65
C GLY A 124 -27.86 -3.28 50.86
N THR A 125 -28.17 -4.62 50.82
CA THR A 125 -29.48 -5.11 51.18
C THR A 125 -29.50 -5.41 52.70
N PRO A 126 -30.10 -4.57 53.54
CA PRO A 126 -30.38 -4.93 54.92
C PRO A 126 -31.40 -6.07 54.89
N SER A 127 -31.05 -7.19 55.49
CA SER A 127 -31.98 -8.22 55.88
C SER A 127 -33.02 -7.60 56.84
N GLY A 128 -34.15 -7.14 56.25
CA GLY A 128 -35.36 -6.83 57.04
C GLY A 128 -36.02 -8.15 57.39
N GLY A 129 -35.96 -8.53 58.65
CA GLY A 129 -36.68 -9.64 59.22
C GLY A 129 -38.18 -9.42 59.25
#